data_e8de644c3f24df72ddb6b7e919a079b8
#
_entry.id   e8de644c3f24df72ddb6b7e919a079b8
#
_cell.length_a   1.000
_cell.length_b   1.000
_cell.length_c   1.000
_cell.angle_alpha   90.00
_cell.angle_beta   90.00
_cell.angle_gamma   90.00
#
_symmetry.space_group_name_H-M   'P 1'
#
loop_
_entity.id
_entity.type
_entity.pdbx_description
1 polymer ?
#
loop_
_entity_poly.entity_id
_entity_poly.type
_entity_poly.pdbx_seq_one_letter_code
_entity_poly.pdbx_strand_id
1 'polypeptide(L)'
;DNSLGYDEVSCHNFAFGDTDKEEVKFYYHELQPMLSGVYQLNPNSKDSIAINEPDLAGLEKGDFLQNANQEVIVKQHKLDTFVGYWDIPNIDILKLDTQCSEAKILKGAEETLEKTSVVLTELNFYDLYTRNLSFYDIEQYLKPAGFKLYDISYISKNPLNGRTDWVDVIYTK
;
A
#
# COMPACT_ATOMS: atom_id res chain seq x y z
N ASP A 1 34.57 6.66 -6.54
CA ASP A 1 34.14 5.59 -5.65
C ASP A 1 32.65 5.76 -5.42
N ASN A 2 31.81 5.14 -6.28
CA ASN A 2 30.35 5.16 -6.19
C ASN A 2 29.88 3.91 -5.42
N SER A 3 30.41 3.66 -4.24
CA SER A 3 29.79 2.74 -3.31
C SER A 3 28.66 3.49 -2.60
N LEU A 4 27.47 3.51 -3.21
CA LEU A 4 26.24 3.64 -2.43
C LEU A 4 26.21 2.40 -1.54
N GLY A 5 26.77 2.52 -0.34
CA GLY A 5 26.69 1.48 0.67
C GLY A 5 25.22 1.32 1.04
N TYR A 6 24.70 0.10 0.93
CA TYR A 6 23.38 -0.28 1.46
C TYR A 6 23.41 -0.40 3.00
N ASP A 7 24.30 0.31 3.67
CA ASP A 7 24.54 0.20 5.11
C ASP A 7 23.45 0.87 5.98
N GLU A 8 22.41 1.44 5.35
CA GLU A 8 21.33 2.16 6.06
C GLU A 8 19.91 1.67 5.72
N VAL A 9 19.74 0.40 5.37
CA VAL A 9 18.42 -0.19 5.18
C VAL A 9 17.98 -0.92 6.46
N SER A 10 16.88 -0.48 7.06
CA SER A 10 16.25 -1.15 8.19
C SER A 10 14.95 -1.80 7.78
N CYS A 11 14.78 -3.09 8.11
CA CYS A 11 13.55 -3.84 7.90
C CYS A 11 12.85 -4.08 9.23
N HIS A 12 11.53 -3.85 9.27
CA HIS A 12 10.74 -3.99 10.48
C HIS A 12 9.57 -4.95 10.23
N ASN A 13 9.32 -5.85 11.20
CA ASN A 13 8.28 -6.87 11.12
C ASN A 13 7.00 -6.42 11.83
N PHE A 14 6.30 -5.45 11.26
CA PHE A 14 4.98 -5.00 11.73
C PHE A 14 4.24 -4.28 10.59
N ALA A 15 2.95 -4.01 10.76
CA ALA A 15 2.16 -3.20 9.84
C ALA A 15 2.06 -1.76 10.33
N PHE A 16 1.87 -0.80 9.41
CA PHE A 16 1.43 0.55 9.74
C PHE A 16 -0.09 0.68 9.63
N GLY A 17 -0.68 1.58 10.44
CA GLY A 17 -2.11 1.86 10.42
C GLY A 17 -2.48 3.11 11.21
N ASP A 18 -3.76 3.27 11.52
CA ASP A 18 -4.30 4.46 12.19
C ASP A 18 -4.16 4.47 13.72
N THR A 19 -3.77 3.36 14.31
CA THR A 19 -3.62 3.19 15.77
C THR A 19 -2.54 2.15 16.07
N ASP A 20 -1.89 2.28 17.24
CA ASP A 20 -0.98 1.25 17.74
C ASP A 20 -1.79 0.07 18.28
N LYS A 21 -1.42 -1.16 17.89
CA LYS A 21 -2.05 -2.41 18.33
C LYS A 21 -1.02 -3.52 18.46
N GLU A 22 -1.14 -4.33 19.50
CA GLU A 22 -0.30 -5.50 19.67
C GLU A 22 -0.62 -6.61 18.67
N GLU A 23 -1.89 -6.69 18.22
CA GLU A 23 -2.37 -7.75 17.33
C GLU A 23 -3.29 -7.20 16.26
N VAL A 24 -2.91 -7.38 14.99
CA VAL A 24 -3.78 -7.20 13.82
C VAL A 24 -3.62 -8.37 12.87
N LYS A 25 -4.69 -8.70 12.18
CA LYS A 25 -4.65 -9.70 11.12
C LYS A 25 -3.94 -9.12 9.92
N PHE A 26 -3.00 -9.91 9.39
CA PHE A 26 -2.33 -9.66 8.14
C PHE A 26 -2.53 -10.88 7.25
N TYR A 27 -2.90 -10.68 6.01
CA TYR A 27 -3.19 -11.72 5.06
C TYR A 27 -2.08 -11.76 4.03
N TYR A 28 -1.41 -12.90 3.92
CA TYR A 28 -0.36 -13.06 2.92
C TYR A 28 -0.78 -14.04 1.83
N HIS A 29 -0.17 -13.85 0.66
CA HIS A 29 -0.29 -14.74 -0.48
C HIS A 29 1.03 -15.48 -0.67
N GLU A 30 1.03 -16.79 -0.52
CA GLU A 30 2.25 -17.60 -0.48
C GLU A 30 3.04 -17.52 -1.80
N LEU A 31 2.35 -17.53 -2.95
CA LEU A 31 2.98 -17.48 -4.28
C LEU A 31 3.17 -16.06 -4.82
N GLN A 32 2.44 -15.07 -4.29
CA GLN A 32 2.47 -13.68 -4.73
C GLN A 32 2.57 -12.73 -3.51
N PRO A 33 3.73 -12.67 -2.83
CA PRO A 33 3.87 -11.91 -1.58
C PRO A 33 3.52 -10.42 -1.72
N MET A 34 3.67 -9.85 -2.93
CA MET A 34 3.32 -8.46 -3.25
C MET A 34 1.83 -8.14 -3.09
N LEU A 35 0.96 -9.16 -3.07
CA LEU A 35 -0.48 -8.99 -2.86
C LEU A 35 -0.89 -9.06 -1.39
N SER A 36 0.09 -9.21 -0.48
CA SER A 36 -0.16 -9.38 0.95
C SER A 36 -0.45 -8.04 1.62
N GLY A 37 -1.37 -8.03 2.60
CA GLY A 37 -1.76 -6.80 3.28
C GLY A 37 -2.72 -7.04 4.44
N VAL A 38 -3.21 -5.95 5.02
CA VAL A 38 -4.20 -6.01 6.12
C VAL A 38 -5.64 -6.21 5.63
N TYR A 39 -5.86 -6.20 4.33
CA TYR A 39 -7.14 -6.53 3.72
C TYR A 39 -7.03 -7.83 2.94
N GLN A 40 -8.08 -8.63 3.01
CA GLN A 40 -8.17 -9.87 2.25
C GLN A 40 -8.33 -9.58 0.75
N LEU A 41 -7.73 -10.45 -0.06
CA LEU A 41 -8.11 -10.57 -1.45
C LEU A 41 -9.59 -10.99 -1.55
N ASN A 42 -10.30 -10.39 -2.48
CA ASN A 42 -11.71 -10.65 -2.71
C ASN A 42 -11.88 -11.84 -3.69
N PRO A 43 -12.20 -13.05 -3.22
CA PRO A 43 -12.35 -14.21 -4.08
C PRO A 43 -13.52 -14.10 -5.07
N ASN A 44 -14.43 -13.15 -4.84
CA ASN A 44 -15.58 -12.88 -5.68
C ASN A 44 -15.39 -11.66 -6.59
N SER A 45 -14.16 -11.17 -6.73
CA SER A 45 -13.85 -10.07 -7.64
C SER A 45 -14.32 -10.40 -9.07
N LYS A 46 -15.06 -9.45 -9.65
CA LYS A 46 -15.54 -9.56 -11.04
C LYS A 46 -14.56 -8.99 -12.04
N ASP A 47 -13.68 -8.13 -11.56
CA ASP A 47 -12.83 -7.29 -12.39
C ASP A 47 -11.35 -7.71 -12.35
N SER A 48 -10.93 -8.47 -11.35
CA SER A 48 -9.53 -8.86 -11.20
C SER A 48 -9.11 -9.94 -12.18
N ILE A 49 -8.10 -9.65 -12.98
CA ILE A 49 -7.46 -10.63 -13.86
C ILE A 49 -6.79 -11.73 -13.04
N ALA A 50 -6.12 -11.37 -11.95
CA ALA A 50 -5.45 -12.33 -11.09
C ALA A 50 -6.40 -13.40 -10.52
N ILE A 51 -7.68 -13.07 -10.35
CA ILE A 51 -8.71 -14.01 -9.85
C ILE A 51 -9.44 -14.70 -10.99
N ASN A 52 -9.83 -13.98 -12.03
CA ASN A 52 -10.69 -14.49 -13.09
C ASN A 52 -9.91 -15.18 -14.21
N GLU A 53 -8.71 -14.67 -14.51
CA GLU A 53 -7.84 -15.16 -15.58
C GLU A 53 -6.38 -15.24 -15.06
N PRO A 54 -6.12 -16.10 -14.06
CA PRO A 54 -4.81 -16.15 -13.39
C PRO A 54 -3.67 -16.47 -14.35
N ASP A 55 -3.90 -17.25 -15.39
CA ASP A 55 -2.90 -17.58 -16.41
C ASP A 55 -2.42 -16.31 -17.16
N LEU A 56 -3.32 -15.35 -17.42
CA LEU A 56 -2.95 -14.05 -18.01
C LEU A 56 -2.15 -13.16 -17.05
N ALA A 57 -2.31 -13.37 -15.75
CA ALA A 57 -1.52 -12.71 -14.72
C ALA A 57 -0.20 -13.44 -14.41
N GLY A 58 0.13 -14.51 -15.16
CA GLY A 58 1.34 -15.31 -14.96
C GLY A 58 1.26 -16.27 -13.77
N LEU A 59 0.05 -16.68 -13.38
CA LEU A 59 -0.21 -17.55 -12.24
C LEU A 59 -0.66 -18.94 -12.73
N GLU A 60 -0.32 -19.98 -11.96
CA GLU A 60 -0.84 -21.32 -12.20
C GLU A 60 -2.35 -21.35 -11.94
N LYS A 61 -3.09 -21.96 -12.86
CA LYS A 61 -4.54 -22.05 -12.77
C LYS A 61 -4.98 -22.87 -11.57
N GLY A 62 -5.79 -22.27 -10.72
CA GLY A 62 -6.32 -22.89 -9.50
C GLY A 62 -5.46 -22.69 -8.25
N ASP A 63 -4.21 -22.29 -8.37
CA ASP A 63 -3.32 -22.12 -7.21
C ASP A 63 -3.49 -20.76 -6.52
N PHE A 64 -3.92 -19.75 -7.26
CA PHE A 64 -4.04 -18.38 -6.73
C PHE A 64 -4.88 -18.30 -5.45
N LEU A 65 -6.13 -18.79 -5.52
CA LEU A 65 -7.05 -18.68 -4.37
C LEU A 65 -6.69 -19.61 -3.21
N GLN A 66 -6.05 -20.75 -3.48
CA GLN A 66 -5.62 -21.68 -2.42
C GLN A 66 -4.51 -21.11 -1.58
N ASN A 67 -3.64 -20.27 -2.17
CA ASN A 67 -2.49 -19.66 -1.52
C ASN A 67 -2.76 -18.22 -1.06
N ALA A 68 -3.97 -17.72 -1.31
CA ALA A 68 -4.41 -16.40 -0.89
C ALA A 68 -4.93 -16.39 0.55
N ASN A 69 -4.89 -15.20 1.18
CA ASN A 69 -5.51 -14.95 2.48
C ASN A 69 -5.04 -15.86 3.62
N GLN A 70 -3.79 -16.32 3.58
CA GLN A 70 -3.18 -17.01 4.72
C GLN A 70 -3.03 -16.00 5.87
N GLU A 71 -3.64 -16.28 7.02
CA GLU A 71 -3.70 -15.34 8.13
C GLU A 71 -2.49 -15.47 9.06
N VAL A 72 -1.86 -14.33 9.37
CA VAL A 72 -0.87 -14.20 10.45
C VAL A 72 -1.23 -13.01 11.32
N ILE A 73 -0.79 -13.04 12.57
CA ILE A 73 -0.95 -11.93 13.51
C ILE A 73 0.35 -11.14 13.55
N VAL A 74 0.25 -9.82 13.35
CA VAL A 74 1.39 -8.91 13.42
C VAL A 74 1.06 -7.73 14.33
N LYS A 75 2.08 -7.01 14.80
CA LYS A 75 1.89 -5.71 15.47
C LYS A 75 1.51 -4.66 14.44
N GLN A 76 0.83 -3.62 14.89
CA GLN A 76 0.56 -2.41 14.09
C GLN A 76 1.04 -1.19 14.85
N HIS A 77 1.69 -0.28 14.15
CA HIS A 77 2.07 1.03 14.68
C HIS A 77 1.49 2.15 13.84
N LYS A 78 1.23 3.30 14.49
CA LYS A 78 1.08 4.56 13.78
C LYS A 78 2.43 4.95 13.19
N LEU A 79 2.41 5.59 12.04
CA LEU A 79 3.64 6.13 11.46
C LEU A 79 4.22 7.24 12.35
N ASP A 80 3.38 8.08 12.96
CA ASP A 80 3.81 9.09 13.93
C ASP A 80 4.53 8.50 15.14
N THR A 81 4.03 7.38 15.69
CA THR A 81 4.67 6.67 16.81
C THR A 81 6.05 6.15 16.40
N PHE A 82 6.16 5.56 15.22
CA PHE A 82 7.43 5.03 14.70
C PHE A 82 8.45 6.16 14.44
N VAL A 83 8.05 7.19 13.73
CA VAL A 83 8.92 8.33 13.40
C VAL A 83 9.37 9.06 14.66
N GLY A 84 8.48 9.21 15.64
CA GLY A 84 8.82 9.80 16.95
C GLY A 84 9.77 8.93 17.78
N TYR A 85 9.57 7.61 17.79
CA TYR A 85 10.44 6.68 18.53
C TYR A 85 11.89 6.68 18.01
N TRP A 86 12.06 6.76 16.68
CA TRP A 86 13.37 6.78 16.03
C TRP A 86 13.96 8.18 15.87
N ASP A 87 13.26 9.24 16.34
CA ASP A 87 13.64 10.65 16.22
C ASP A 87 14.01 11.02 14.78
N ILE A 88 13.20 10.59 13.81
CA ILE A 88 13.43 10.87 12.39
C ILE A 88 13.07 12.34 12.12
N PRO A 89 14.05 13.18 11.73
CA PRO A 89 13.80 14.61 11.61
C PRO A 89 13.02 14.99 10.35
N ASN A 90 13.30 14.35 9.23
CA ASN A 90 12.71 14.64 7.92
C ASN A 90 12.55 13.35 7.10
N ILE A 91 11.56 13.35 6.21
CA ILE A 91 11.31 12.26 5.26
C ILE A 91 11.29 12.87 3.86
N ASP A 92 12.26 12.53 3.02
CA ASP A 92 12.32 13.01 1.66
C ASP A 92 11.20 12.38 0.82
N ILE A 93 11.03 11.06 0.93
CA ILE A 93 10.02 10.31 0.20
C ILE A 93 9.34 9.31 1.15
N LEU A 94 8.03 9.41 1.27
CA LEU A 94 7.16 8.41 1.88
C LEU A 94 6.48 7.61 0.76
N LYS A 95 6.92 6.36 0.53
CA LYS A 95 6.23 5.44 -0.39
C LYS A 95 5.21 4.60 0.38
N LEU A 96 3.97 4.62 -0.08
CA LEU A 96 2.86 3.79 0.41
C LEU A 96 2.36 2.90 -0.73
N ASP A 97 2.60 1.60 -0.58
CA ASP A 97 2.19 0.54 -1.50
C ASP A 97 1.81 -0.64 -0.61
N THR A 98 0.65 -0.52 0.03
CA THR A 98 0.26 -1.31 1.19
C THR A 98 -1.09 -1.99 1.01
N GLN A 99 -1.44 -2.21 -0.25
CA GLN A 99 -2.58 -3.01 -0.66
C GLN A 99 -3.89 -2.54 -0.01
N CYS A 100 -4.28 -1.28 -0.36
CA CYS A 100 -5.47 -0.58 0.10
C CYS A 100 -5.49 -0.13 1.57
N SER A 101 -4.36 -0.17 2.30
CA SER A 101 -4.28 0.36 3.66
C SER A 101 -3.71 1.78 3.77
N GLU A 102 -3.34 2.41 2.67
CA GLU A 102 -2.70 3.73 2.57
C GLU A 102 -3.46 4.80 3.35
N ALA A 103 -4.79 4.87 3.19
CA ALA A 103 -5.62 5.84 3.90
C ALA A 103 -5.57 5.67 5.44
N LYS A 104 -5.47 4.42 5.93
CA LYS A 104 -5.29 4.18 7.38
C LYS A 104 -3.93 4.63 7.86
N ILE A 105 -2.89 4.39 7.05
CA ILE A 105 -1.53 4.79 7.39
C ILE A 105 -1.44 6.31 7.43
N LEU A 106 -1.99 7.00 6.43
CA LEU A 106 -2.03 8.47 6.37
C LEU A 106 -2.79 9.07 7.56
N LYS A 107 -3.86 8.43 8.00
CA LYS A 107 -4.60 8.84 9.22
C LYS A 107 -3.74 8.73 10.49
N GLY A 108 -2.78 7.83 10.54
CA GLY A 108 -1.82 7.67 11.64
C GLY A 108 -0.50 8.40 11.41
N ALA A 109 -0.45 9.39 10.50
CA ALA A 109 0.76 10.05 10.02
C ALA A 109 0.66 11.59 10.01
N GLU A 110 -0.20 12.20 10.83
CA GLU A 110 -0.43 13.65 10.81
C GLU A 110 0.87 14.45 11.04
N GLU A 111 1.62 14.10 12.09
CA GLU A 111 2.90 14.75 12.43
C GLU A 111 4.00 14.35 11.42
N THR A 112 3.97 13.11 10.96
CA THR A 112 4.92 12.60 9.96
C THR A 112 4.76 13.33 8.63
N LEU A 113 3.53 13.57 8.20
CA LEU A 113 3.26 14.31 6.98
C LEU A 113 3.80 15.74 7.03
N GLU A 114 3.84 16.40 8.19
CA GLU A 114 4.46 17.73 8.31
C GLU A 114 5.94 17.73 7.95
N LYS A 115 6.64 16.64 8.25
CA LYS A 115 8.08 16.42 8.01
C LYS A 115 8.38 15.77 6.66
N THR A 116 7.35 15.39 5.88
CA THR A 116 7.49 14.67 4.61
C THR A 116 7.45 15.64 3.43
N SER A 117 8.38 15.47 2.48
CA SER A 117 8.47 16.30 1.27
C SER A 117 7.64 15.74 0.11
N VAL A 118 7.72 14.43 -0.13
CA VAL A 118 7.06 13.75 -1.25
C VAL A 118 6.32 12.52 -0.74
N VAL A 119 5.09 12.31 -1.20
CA VAL A 119 4.35 11.06 -1.00
C VAL A 119 4.13 10.40 -2.34
N LEU A 120 4.59 9.15 -2.47
CA LEU A 120 4.31 8.27 -3.60
C LEU A 120 3.36 7.17 -3.12
N THR A 121 2.20 7.04 -3.72
CA THR A 121 1.20 6.07 -3.27
C THR A 121 0.45 5.42 -4.42
N GLU A 122 0.02 4.16 -4.21
CA GLU A 122 -0.83 3.43 -5.14
C GLU A 122 -2.31 3.63 -4.80
N LEU A 123 -3.15 3.75 -5.83
CA LEU A 123 -4.60 3.76 -5.72
C LEU A 123 -5.21 2.64 -6.56
N ASN A 124 -5.89 1.73 -5.91
CA ASN A 124 -6.60 0.62 -6.53
C ASN A 124 -8.08 0.97 -6.73
N PHE A 125 -8.54 0.94 -7.99
CA PHE A 125 -9.93 1.30 -8.38
C PHE A 125 -10.83 0.09 -8.61
N TYR A 126 -10.29 -1.12 -8.53
CA TYR A 126 -11.03 -2.35 -8.75
C TYR A 126 -11.13 -3.20 -7.47
N ASP A 127 -11.93 -4.23 -7.52
CA ASP A 127 -12.35 -4.99 -6.37
C ASP A 127 -11.43 -6.21 -6.05
N LEU A 128 -10.11 -6.07 -6.31
CA LEU A 128 -9.13 -7.11 -5.97
C LEU A 128 -9.10 -7.43 -4.48
N TYR A 129 -9.22 -6.40 -3.65
CA TYR A 129 -9.29 -6.55 -2.20
C TYR A 129 -10.72 -6.34 -1.70
N THR A 130 -10.99 -6.73 -0.47
CA THR A 130 -12.25 -6.43 0.22
C THR A 130 -12.46 -4.94 0.46
N ARG A 131 -11.48 -4.11 0.12
CA ARG A 131 -11.50 -2.66 0.09
C ARG A 131 -10.78 -2.16 -1.16
N ASN A 132 -11.25 -1.07 -1.72
CA ASN A 132 -10.56 -0.27 -2.73
C ASN A 132 -10.35 1.16 -2.19
N LEU A 133 -9.53 1.93 -2.88
CA LEU A 133 -9.24 3.32 -2.56
C LEU A 133 -9.59 4.24 -3.73
N SER A 134 -9.98 5.45 -3.39
CA SER A 134 -10.16 6.56 -4.32
C SER A 134 -9.20 7.71 -3.98
N PHE A 135 -9.08 8.68 -4.87
CA PHE A 135 -8.36 9.93 -4.58
C PHE A 135 -8.86 10.59 -3.29
N TYR A 136 -10.18 10.59 -3.05
CA TYR A 136 -10.75 11.19 -1.85
C TYR A 136 -10.25 10.53 -0.56
N ASP A 137 -10.08 9.20 -0.56
CA ASP A 137 -9.66 8.45 0.63
C ASP A 137 -8.27 8.87 1.13
N ILE A 138 -7.37 9.29 0.22
CA ILE A 138 -6.03 9.75 0.59
C ILE A 138 -5.94 11.27 0.68
N GLU A 139 -6.60 12.01 -0.22
CA GLU A 139 -6.53 13.47 -0.27
C GLU A 139 -7.11 14.16 0.96
N GLN A 140 -8.05 13.52 1.66
CA GLN A 140 -8.58 14.05 2.92
C GLN A 140 -7.49 14.20 4.02
N TYR A 141 -6.37 13.48 3.89
CA TYR A 141 -5.20 13.60 4.78
C TYR A 141 -4.09 14.44 4.15
N LEU A 142 -3.83 14.26 2.86
CA LEU A 142 -2.72 14.91 2.17
C LEU A 142 -2.96 16.41 1.95
N LYS A 143 -4.18 16.81 1.54
CA LYS A 143 -4.49 18.23 1.28
C LYS A 143 -4.38 19.12 2.52
N PRO A 144 -4.91 18.74 3.70
CA PRO A 144 -4.70 19.54 4.93
C PRO A 144 -3.22 19.68 5.32
N ALA A 145 -2.40 18.66 5.03
CA ALA A 145 -0.95 18.69 5.27
C ALA A 145 -0.16 19.47 4.19
N GLY A 146 -0.86 20.12 3.22
CA GLY A 146 -0.27 20.99 2.22
C GLY A 146 0.15 20.31 0.92
N PHE A 147 -0.08 19.01 0.77
CA PHE A 147 0.28 18.28 -0.44
C PHE A 147 -0.67 18.56 -1.60
N LYS A 148 -0.11 18.56 -2.80
CA LYS A 148 -0.82 18.69 -4.07
C LYS A 148 -0.44 17.53 -4.97
N LEU A 149 -1.40 17.03 -5.75
CA LEU A 149 -1.10 16.04 -6.78
C LEU A 149 -0.12 16.67 -7.78
N TYR A 150 1.04 16.02 -7.92
CA TYR A 150 2.08 16.45 -8.84
C TYR A 150 2.03 15.68 -10.16
N ASP A 151 1.88 14.33 -10.08
CA ASP A 151 1.88 13.49 -11.26
C ASP A 151 1.14 12.17 -11.02
N ILE A 152 0.70 11.54 -12.11
CA ILE A 152 0.29 10.13 -12.18
C ILE A 152 1.40 9.41 -12.94
N SER A 153 2.33 8.79 -12.20
CA SER A 153 3.57 8.25 -12.74
C SER A 153 3.40 6.91 -13.45
N TYR A 154 2.35 6.16 -13.08
CA TYR A 154 2.01 4.89 -13.71
C TYR A 154 0.51 4.68 -13.75
N ILE A 155 0.02 4.08 -14.85
CA ILE A 155 -1.39 3.71 -15.03
C ILE A 155 -1.46 2.26 -15.50
N SER A 156 -1.98 1.39 -14.65
CA SER A 156 -2.26 0.01 -15.02
C SER A 156 -3.62 -0.10 -15.69
N LYS A 157 -3.65 -0.83 -16.80
CA LYS A 157 -4.86 -1.06 -17.59
C LYS A 157 -5.21 -2.54 -17.62
N ASN A 158 -6.48 -2.83 -17.39
CA ASN A 158 -7.02 -4.16 -17.62
C ASN A 158 -6.94 -4.49 -19.13
N PRO A 159 -6.21 -5.55 -19.54
CA PRO A 159 -6.00 -5.88 -20.95
C PRO A 159 -7.27 -6.36 -21.64
N LEU A 160 -8.29 -6.81 -20.92
CA LEU A 160 -9.54 -7.33 -21.50
C LEU A 160 -10.53 -6.23 -21.84
N ASN A 161 -10.56 -5.14 -21.07
CA ASN A 161 -11.59 -4.09 -21.24
C ASN A 161 -11.04 -2.66 -21.25
N GLY A 162 -9.71 -2.47 -21.03
CA GLY A 162 -9.04 -1.16 -21.05
C GLY A 162 -9.32 -0.28 -19.84
N ARG A 163 -10.05 -0.77 -18.81
CA ARG A 163 -10.30 -0.03 -17.58
C ARG A 163 -8.97 0.25 -16.85
N THR A 164 -8.89 1.33 -16.12
CA THR A 164 -7.80 1.57 -15.19
C THR A 164 -8.02 0.73 -13.93
N ASP A 165 -7.08 -0.13 -13.61
CA ASP A 165 -7.12 -0.98 -12.43
C ASP A 165 -6.48 -0.28 -11.23
N TRP A 166 -5.27 0.26 -11.39
CA TRP A 166 -4.61 1.08 -10.36
C TRP A 166 -3.72 2.14 -11.00
N VAL A 167 -3.31 3.10 -10.20
CA VAL A 167 -2.36 4.14 -10.56
C VAL A 167 -1.36 4.39 -9.45
N ASP A 168 -0.13 4.72 -9.83
CA ASP A 168 0.84 5.32 -8.92
C ASP A 168 0.77 6.83 -9.04
N VAL A 169 0.62 7.50 -7.91
CA VAL A 169 0.47 8.96 -7.85
C VAL A 169 1.53 9.59 -6.95
N ILE A 170 2.00 10.77 -7.36
CA ILE A 170 3.01 11.55 -6.67
C ILE A 170 2.35 12.81 -6.13
N TYR A 171 2.54 13.06 -4.84
CA TYR A 171 2.12 14.28 -4.17
C TYR A 171 3.34 15.02 -3.62
N THR A 172 3.37 16.34 -3.76
CA THR A 172 4.42 17.23 -3.24
C THR A 172 3.81 18.42 -2.51
N LYS A 173 4.58 19.03 -1.61
CA LYS A 173 4.22 20.32 -1.00
C LYS A 173 4.57 21.48 -1.92
#